data_2d30460bc370bfb24afe7398ed5277a5
#
_entry.id   2d30460bc370bfb24afe7398ed5277a5
#
_cell.length_a   1.000
_cell.length_b   1.000
_cell.length_c   1.000
_cell.angle_alpha   90.00
_cell.angle_beta   90.00
_cell.angle_gamma   90.00
#
_symmetry.space_group_name_H-M   'P 1'
#
loop_
_entity.id
_entity.type
_entity.pdbx_description
1 polymer ?
#
loop_
_entity_poly.entity_id
_entity_poly.type
_entity_poly.pdbx_seq_one_letter_code
_entity_poly.pdbx_strand_id
1 'polypeptide(L)'
;MEKKRFGRTDLEVSLLTFGCGAVGGLMTAGSAADQDRAVAWARDNGINYFDTAPSYGNSASETNLGRALGRNRDGVIVSTKVGLTEEDHTDPARAIRTSLETSLARLKQDHVDVFQLHNTLGGPTGSGNMTADQVLNDVVPAFIKLRDEGKTRYLGFTAKGDTDALHKLIESGCFDGAQIFYNILAPSAGEAIPDGYPAQDYRQLLNVAERHGVGSIGVRVLAGGSLSGSERRHRLGLQTVAPIGSSRDYATDVKRALCFKPVVAAGHAASLPNLAIRYAISNPALSTTEIGIATFDELQQAADAVNKGPLSKDALAAIKDIQTGFAAELS
;
A
#
# COMPACT_ATOMS: atom_id res chain seq x y z
N MET A 1 5.82 -0.90 18.75
CA MET A 1 5.27 -1.66 17.59
C MET A 1 6.29 -2.67 17.11
N GLU A 2 5.84 -3.88 16.77
CA GLU A 2 6.71 -4.91 16.18
C GLU A 2 7.29 -4.44 14.85
N LYS A 3 8.53 -4.86 14.55
CA LYS A 3 9.21 -4.60 13.29
C LYS A 3 9.57 -5.90 12.60
N LYS A 4 9.58 -5.86 11.27
CA LYS A 4 10.06 -6.94 10.41
C LYS A 4 11.10 -6.42 9.43
N ARG A 5 11.99 -7.31 9.01
CA ARG A 5 12.91 -7.01 7.90
C ARG A 5 12.14 -6.83 6.59
N PHE A 6 12.46 -5.79 5.86
CA PHE A 6 11.85 -5.49 4.56
C PHE A 6 12.55 -6.26 3.44
N GLY A 7 12.08 -7.47 3.19
CA GLY A 7 12.68 -8.35 2.19
C GLY A 7 14.18 -8.61 2.42
N ARG A 8 14.97 -8.49 1.36
CA ARG A 8 16.43 -8.65 1.39
C ARG A 8 17.19 -7.40 1.84
N THR A 9 16.48 -6.28 2.08
CA THR A 9 17.10 -5.01 2.48
C THR A 9 17.58 -5.04 3.93
N ASP A 10 18.30 -4.01 4.37
CA ASP A 10 18.66 -3.79 5.78
C ASP A 10 17.59 -3.00 6.56
N LEU A 11 16.45 -2.68 5.93
CA LEU A 11 15.38 -1.93 6.59
C LEU A 11 14.59 -2.80 7.56
N GLU A 12 14.46 -2.33 8.80
CA GLU A 12 13.55 -2.87 9.81
C GLU A 12 12.30 -1.99 9.85
N VAL A 13 11.21 -2.45 9.21
CA VAL A 13 9.95 -1.70 9.06
C VAL A 13 8.94 -2.08 10.14
N SER A 14 8.22 -1.10 10.68
CA SER A 14 7.06 -1.36 11.55
C SER A 14 5.97 -2.12 10.79
N LEU A 15 5.24 -3.01 11.48
CA LEU A 15 4.11 -3.74 10.85
C LEU A 15 2.99 -2.82 10.34
N LEU A 16 2.96 -1.56 10.79
CA LEU A 16 2.10 -0.51 10.28
C LEU A 16 2.93 0.56 9.57
N THR A 17 2.61 0.82 8.31
CA THR A 17 3.10 1.95 7.52
C THR A 17 2.08 3.07 7.56
N PHE A 18 2.53 4.30 7.84
CA PHE A 18 1.69 5.49 7.77
C PHE A 18 1.47 5.88 6.32
N GLY A 19 0.29 5.58 5.78
CA GLY A 19 -0.10 5.95 4.42
C GLY A 19 -0.51 7.41 4.34
N CYS A 20 0.27 8.21 3.62
CA CYS A 20 0.02 9.64 3.43
C CYS A 20 -0.91 9.94 2.23
N GLY A 21 -1.56 8.91 1.68
CA GLY A 21 -2.37 9.01 0.46
C GLY A 21 -3.70 9.76 0.62
N ALA A 22 -4.21 10.21 -0.53
CA ALA A 22 -5.46 10.96 -0.60
C ALA A 22 -6.72 10.14 -0.21
N VAL A 23 -6.63 8.80 -0.22
CA VAL A 23 -7.75 7.92 0.19
C VAL A 23 -8.14 8.17 1.65
N GLY A 24 -7.16 8.29 2.57
CA GLY A 24 -7.38 8.71 3.94
C GLY A 24 -7.53 10.22 4.07
N GLY A 25 -6.61 10.97 3.45
CA GLY A 25 -6.72 12.41 3.26
C GLY A 25 -6.06 13.29 4.31
N LEU A 26 -5.65 12.77 5.47
CA LEU A 26 -5.05 13.58 6.53
C LEU A 26 -3.85 14.39 6.02
N MET A 27 -2.90 13.73 5.34
CA MET A 27 -1.69 14.39 4.86
C MET A 27 -1.90 15.25 3.61
N THR A 28 -3.06 15.14 2.94
CA THR A 28 -3.36 15.93 1.73
C THR A 28 -4.27 17.12 2.00
N ALA A 29 -5.20 17.01 2.96
CA ALA A 29 -6.26 18.00 3.21
C ALA A 29 -6.51 18.29 4.69
N GLY A 30 -5.83 17.63 5.63
CA GLY A 30 -5.93 17.89 7.06
C GLY A 30 -5.25 19.19 7.47
N SER A 31 -5.54 19.67 8.69
CA SER A 31 -4.85 20.81 9.25
C SER A 31 -3.37 20.50 9.55
N ALA A 32 -2.51 21.51 9.49
CA ALA A 32 -1.10 21.35 9.82
C ALA A 32 -0.90 20.78 11.25
N ALA A 33 -1.72 21.24 12.18
CA ALA A 33 -1.65 20.79 13.59
C ALA A 33 -2.01 19.29 13.72
N ASP A 34 -3.05 18.82 13.01
CA ASP A 34 -3.45 17.41 13.03
C ASP A 34 -2.38 16.52 12.37
N GLN A 35 -1.81 16.99 11.26
CA GLN A 35 -0.72 16.31 10.56
C GLN A 35 0.52 16.17 11.44
N ASP A 36 0.96 17.26 12.08
CA ASP A 36 2.12 17.27 12.97
C ASP A 36 1.90 16.36 14.19
N ARG A 37 0.70 16.43 14.79
CA ARG A 37 0.32 15.57 15.91
C ARG A 37 0.34 14.09 15.50
N ALA A 38 -0.23 13.75 14.35
CA ALA A 38 -0.31 12.37 13.90
C ALA A 38 1.07 11.80 13.57
N VAL A 39 1.94 12.56 12.90
CA VAL A 39 3.30 12.13 12.57
C VAL A 39 4.17 11.98 13.83
N ALA A 40 4.09 12.93 14.77
CA ALA A 40 4.81 12.85 16.04
C ALA A 40 4.37 11.60 16.83
N TRP A 41 3.05 11.43 17.01
CA TRP A 41 2.51 10.28 17.72
C TRP A 41 2.88 8.94 17.05
N ALA A 42 2.84 8.88 15.72
CA ALA A 42 3.25 7.67 14.99
C ALA A 42 4.69 7.27 15.33
N ARG A 43 5.62 8.23 15.29
CA ARG A 43 7.04 8.01 15.65
C ARG A 43 7.18 7.54 17.10
N ASP A 44 6.52 8.21 18.03
CA ASP A 44 6.58 7.90 19.46
C ASP A 44 6.01 6.51 19.78
N ASN A 45 5.12 6.00 18.93
CA ASN A 45 4.51 4.66 19.07
C ASN A 45 5.18 3.60 18.17
N GLY A 46 6.35 3.91 17.61
CA GLY A 46 7.19 2.96 16.90
C GLY A 46 6.77 2.68 15.45
N ILE A 47 5.89 3.52 14.88
CA ILE A 47 5.61 3.54 13.44
C ILE A 47 6.75 4.31 12.77
N ASN A 48 7.56 3.62 11.98
CA ASN A 48 8.76 4.20 11.40
C ASN A 48 8.74 4.31 9.88
N TYR A 49 7.72 3.80 9.20
CA TYR A 49 7.61 3.86 7.75
C TYR A 49 6.48 4.81 7.33
N PHE A 50 6.80 5.78 6.46
CA PHE A 50 5.89 6.78 5.91
C PHE A 50 5.92 6.71 4.39
N ASP A 51 4.76 6.43 3.78
CA ASP A 51 4.63 6.31 2.32
C ASP A 51 3.87 7.50 1.74
N THR A 52 4.44 8.15 0.74
CA THR A 52 3.84 9.29 0.04
C THR A 52 4.02 9.19 -1.48
N ALA A 53 3.55 10.19 -2.22
CA ALA A 53 3.73 10.32 -3.67
C ALA A 53 3.48 11.76 -4.13
N PRO A 54 4.08 12.20 -5.27
CA PRO A 54 3.78 13.51 -5.85
C PRO A 54 2.33 13.66 -6.32
N SER A 55 1.67 12.58 -6.70
CA SER A 55 0.25 12.59 -7.08
C SER A 55 -0.72 12.78 -5.90
N TYR A 56 -0.28 12.62 -4.66
CA TYR A 56 -1.14 12.71 -3.49
C TYR A 56 -1.45 14.16 -3.12
N GLY A 57 -2.70 14.58 -3.37
CA GLY A 57 -3.15 15.95 -3.12
C GLY A 57 -2.35 17.00 -3.93
N ASN A 58 -1.98 16.68 -5.15
CA ASN A 58 -1.13 17.54 -6.00
C ASN A 58 0.14 17.99 -5.25
N SER A 59 0.91 17.03 -4.77
CA SER A 59 2.15 17.19 -4.00
C SER A 59 1.99 17.71 -2.57
N ALA A 60 0.77 18.01 -2.11
CA ALA A 60 0.54 18.46 -0.74
C ALA A 60 1.05 17.45 0.29
N SER A 61 0.86 16.16 0.03
CA SER A 61 1.30 15.08 0.93
C SER A 61 2.81 15.12 1.20
N GLU A 62 3.64 15.21 0.16
CA GLU A 62 5.10 15.29 0.33
C GLU A 62 5.53 16.55 1.08
N THR A 63 4.93 17.70 0.75
CA THR A 63 5.20 18.99 1.39
C THR A 63 4.85 18.93 2.89
N ASN A 64 3.66 18.40 3.21
CA ASN A 64 3.18 18.28 4.58
C ASN A 64 4.00 17.26 5.38
N LEU A 65 4.35 16.12 4.77
CA LEU A 65 5.21 15.14 5.41
C LEU A 65 6.60 15.69 5.68
N GLY A 66 7.19 16.40 4.69
CA GLY A 66 8.49 17.06 4.85
C GLY A 66 8.51 18.11 5.96
N ARG A 67 7.39 18.84 6.16
CA ARG A 67 7.20 19.76 7.27
C ARG A 67 7.06 19.02 8.60
N ALA A 68 6.17 18.04 8.68
CA ALA A 68 5.83 17.34 9.92
C ALA A 68 6.97 16.47 10.46
N LEU A 69 7.75 15.82 9.59
CA LEU A 69 8.92 15.06 10.01
C LEU A 69 10.10 15.95 10.42
N GLY A 70 10.19 17.18 9.87
CA GLY A 70 11.33 18.06 10.13
C GLY A 70 12.64 17.52 9.55
N ARG A 71 13.78 17.92 10.13
CA ARG A 71 15.11 17.49 9.71
C ARG A 71 15.60 16.21 10.39
N ASN A 72 15.13 15.94 11.61
CA ASN A 72 15.51 14.72 12.32
C ASN A 72 14.70 13.53 11.78
N ARG A 73 15.40 12.63 11.11
CA ARG A 73 14.88 11.42 10.45
C ARG A 73 15.43 10.13 11.04
N ASP A 74 16.06 10.20 12.22
CA ASP A 74 16.66 9.04 12.87
C ASP A 74 15.60 7.95 13.05
N GLY A 75 15.87 6.77 12.49
CA GLY A 75 14.99 5.62 12.53
C GLY A 75 13.71 5.75 11.70
N VAL A 76 13.57 6.79 10.86
CA VAL A 76 12.42 7.00 9.96
C VAL A 76 12.75 6.50 8.56
N ILE A 77 11.84 5.74 7.97
CA ILE A 77 11.88 5.25 6.60
C ILE A 77 10.84 6.02 5.79
N VAL A 78 11.26 6.58 4.67
CA VAL A 78 10.37 7.33 3.78
C VAL A 78 10.41 6.72 2.39
N SER A 79 9.22 6.48 1.81
CA SER A 79 9.08 6.16 0.41
C SER A 79 8.30 7.24 -0.33
N THR A 80 8.70 7.47 -1.57
CA THR A 80 7.93 8.24 -2.54
C THR A 80 7.93 7.55 -3.89
N LYS A 81 7.20 8.11 -4.86
CA LYS A 81 6.92 7.41 -6.12
C LYS A 81 7.12 8.32 -7.33
N VAL A 82 7.18 7.69 -8.50
CA VAL A 82 7.05 8.38 -9.79
C VAL A 82 5.98 7.69 -10.63
N GLY A 83 5.09 8.47 -11.21
CA GLY A 83 4.18 8.05 -12.27
C GLY A 83 4.60 8.72 -13.57
N LEU A 84 4.88 7.94 -14.60
CA LEU A 84 5.24 8.43 -15.91
C LEU A 84 3.98 8.60 -16.77
N THR A 85 3.89 9.74 -17.46
CA THR A 85 2.87 9.99 -18.48
C THR A 85 3.33 9.41 -19.82
N GLU A 86 2.46 9.42 -20.82
CA GLU A 86 2.83 8.99 -22.18
C GLU A 86 3.95 9.86 -22.78
N GLU A 87 3.93 11.16 -22.51
CA GLU A 87 4.96 12.08 -22.96
C GLU A 87 6.34 11.78 -22.35
N ASP A 88 6.36 11.33 -21.09
CA ASP A 88 7.58 10.97 -20.37
C ASP A 88 8.28 9.75 -20.97
N HIS A 89 7.57 8.91 -21.73
CA HIS A 89 8.16 7.75 -22.40
C HIS A 89 9.17 8.13 -23.51
N THR A 90 9.23 9.39 -23.92
CA THR A 90 10.26 9.89 -24.87
C THR A 90 11.63 10.04 -24.22
N ASP A 91 11.67 10.35 -22.91
CA ASP A 91 12.89 10.43 -22.09
C ASP A 91 12.58 10.08 -20.63
N PRO A 92 12.31 8.79 -20.35
CA PRO A 92 11.88 8.36 -19.01
C PRO A 92 12.97 8.62 -17.96
N ALA A 93 14.24 8.54 -18.32
CA ALA A 93 15.33 8.78 -17.38
C ALA A 93 15.34 10.23 -16.85
N ARG A 94 15.10 11.21 -17.73
CA ARG A 94 14.98 12.61 -17.33
C ARG A 94 13.74 12.85 -16.49
N ALA A 95 12.59 12.31 -16.89
CA ALA A 95 11.33 12.46 -16.17
C ALA A 95 11.42 11.88 -14.74
N ILE A 96 11.97 10.68 -14.61
CA ILE A 96 12.20 10.00 -13.33
C ILE A 96 13.12 10.83 -12.43
N ARG A 97 14.24 11.33 -12.95
CA ARG A 97 15.17 12.16 -12.19
C ARG A 97 14.51 13.44 -11.71
N THR A 98 13.87 14.17 -12.60
CA THR A 98 13.19 15.43 -12.28
C THR A 98 12.12 15.23 -11.22
N SER A 99 11.35 14.14 -11.34
CA SER A 99 10.32 13.80 -10.35
C SER A 99 10.93 13.56 -8.97
N LEU A 100 11.97 12.74 -8.87
CA LEU A 100 12.60 12.44 -7.55
C LEU A 100 13.24 13.69 -6.95
N GLU A 101 14.00 14.47 -7.71
CA GLU A 101 14.65 15.68 -7.22
C GLU A 101 13.63 16.71 -6.71
N THR A 102 12.50 16.84 -7.40
CA THR A 102 11.39 17.69 -6.97
C THR A 102 10.73 17.14 -5.69
N SER A 103 10.55 15.83 -5.59
CA SER A 103 10.04 15.17 -4.39
C SER A 103 10.97 15.35 -3.18
N LEU A 104 12.28 15.20 -3.37
CA LEU A 104 13.29 15.43 -2.31
C LEU A 104 13.23 16.88 -1.79
N ALA A 105 13.09 17.85 -2.69
CA ALA A 105 12.95 19.25 -2.29
C ALA A 105 11.69 19.49 -1.43
N ARG A 106 10.54 18.91 -1.79
CA ARG A 106 9.30 18.98 -1.00
C ARG A 106 9.42 18.27 0.35
N LEU A 107 10.03 17.08 0.35
CA LEU A 107 10.30 16.29 1.55
C LEU A 107 11.39 16.90 2.44
N LYS A 108 12.17 17.88 1.94
CA LYS A 108 13.33 18.49 2.61
C LYS A 108 14.38 17.46 3.01
N GLN A 109 14.72 16.57 2.07
CA GLN A 109 15.67 15.47 2.26
C GLN A 109 16.63 15.36 1.08
N ASP A 110 17.77 14.73 1.32
CA ASP A 110 18.78 14.45 0.31
C ASP A 110 18.50 13.11 -0.41
N HIS A 111 17.80 12.20 0.25
CA HIS A 111 17.40 10.89 -0.28
C HIS A 111 16.09 10.40 0.30
N VAL A 112 15.51 9.38 -0.31
CA VAL A 112 14.44 8.54 0.25
C VAL A 112 14.95 7.11 0.43
N ASP A 113 14.32 6.34 1.31
CA ASP A 113 14.70 4.94 1.52
C ASP A 113 14.22 4.04 0.40
N VAL A 114 12.98 4.23 -0.07
CA VAL A 114 12.41 3.45 -1.17
C VAL A 114 11.81 4.38 -2.21
N PHE A 115 12.25 4.23 -3.47
CA PHE A 115 11.67 4.95 -4.60
C PHE A 115 10.89 4.01 -5.50
N GLN A 116 9.62 4.31 -5.78
CA GLN A 116 8.70 3.36 -6.37
C GLN A 116 8.11 3.85 -7.70
N LEU A 117 8.01 2.93 -8.68
CA LEU A 117 7.19 3.15 -9.87
C LEU A 117 5.70 3.06 -9.50
N HIS A 118 4.89 4.03 -9.98
CA HIS A 118 3.46 4.14 -9.62
C HIS A 118 2.52 3.89 -10.82
N ASN A 119 3.06 3.53 -11.96
CA ASN A 119 2.26 3.24 -13.16
C ASN A 119 1.49 1.92 -13.01
N THR A 120 0.37 1.83 -13.71
CA THR A 120 -0.34 0.54 -13.89
C THR A 120 0.44 -0.30 -14.88
N LEU A 121 0.59 -1.60 -14.60
CA LEU A 121 1.36 -2.54 -15.41
C LEU A 121 0.48 -3.34 -16.32
N GLY A 122 0.91 -3.52 -17.58
CA GLY A 122 0.12 -4.20 -18.61
C GLY A 122 -1.04 -3.36 -19.15
N GLY A 123 -1.77 -3.94 -20.09
CA GLY A 123 -2.87 -3.28 -20.77
C GLY A 123 -2.45 -2.47 -22.01
N PRO A 124 -3.39 -1.79 -22.68
CA PRO A 124 -3.11 -1.09 -23.92
C PRO A 124 -2.12 0.06 -23.69
N THR A 125 -1.17 0.20 -24.59
CA THR A 125 -0.29 1.37 -24.69
C THR A 125 -1.14 2.61 -24.97
N GLY A 126 -0.72 3.77 -24.44
CA GLY A 126 -1.42 5.05 -24.66
C GLY A 126 -2.29 5.52 -23.50
N SER A 127 -2.24 4.85 -22.35
CA SER A 127 -3.02 5.22 -21.14
C SER A 127 -2.12 5.56 -19.93
N GLY A 128 -0.82 5.80 -20.15
CA GLY A 128 0.15 5.88 -19.05
C GLY A 128 0.46 4.52 -18.40
N ASN A 129 -0.07 3.43 -18.96
CA ASN A 129 0.29 2.07 -18.55
C ASN A 129 1.64 1.68 -19.15
N MET A 130 2.36 0.81 -18.45
CA MET A 130 3.66 0.31 -18.90
C MET A 130 3.66 -1.20 -18.99
N THR A 131 4.31 -1.76 -20.01
CA THR A 131 4.62 -3.20 -20.03
C THR A 131 5.74 -3.52 -19.06
N ALA A 132 5.82 -4.76 -18.60
CA ALA A 132 6.96 -5.19 -17.77
C ALA A 132 8.32 -4.99 -18.48
N ASP A 133 8.36 -5.18 -19.81
CA ASP A 133 9.58 -4.97 -20.58
C ASP A 133 10.01 -3.50 -20.64
N GLN A 134 9.07 -2.55 -20.81
CA GLN A 134 9.37 -1.12 -20.70
C GLN A 134 9.90 -0.76 -19.32
N VAL A 135 9.31 -1.31 -18.26
CA VAL A 135 9.81 -1.08 -16.91
C VAL A 135 11.24 -1.59 -16.74
N LEU A 136 11.53 -2.80 -17.19
CA LEU A 136 12.86 -3.40 -17.04
C LEU A 136 13.92 -2.69 -17.90
N ASN A 137 13.56 -2.23 -19.09
CA ASN A 137 14.51 -1.64 -20.04
C ASN A 137 14.70 -0.12 -19.86
N ASP A 138 13.66 0.61 -19.42
CA ASP A 138 13.68 2.07 -19.41
C ASP A 138 13.69 2.63 -17.97
N VAL A 139 12.90 2.06 -17.05
CA VAL A 139 12.77 2.56 -15.67
C VAL A 139 13.89 2.05 -14.78
N VAL A 140 14.14 0.73 -14.80
CA VAL A 140 15.14 0.12 -13.92
C VAL A 140 16.53 0.73 -14.08
N PRO A 141 17.08 0.95 -15.27
CA PRO A 141 18.38 1.60 -15.41
C PRO A 141 18.42 3.02 -14.83
N ALA A 142 17.33 3.80 -15.00
CA ALA A 142 17.23 5.13 -14.41
C ALA A 142 17.17 5.09 -12.88
N PHE A 143 16.43 4.14 -12.31
CA PHE A 143 16.34 3.92 -10.87
C PHE A 143 17.70 3.50 -10.28
N ILE A 144 18.40 2.58 -10.92
CA ILE A 144 19.75 2.14 -10.53
C ILE A 144 20.69 3.35 -10.47
N LYS A 145 20.68 4.21 -11.49
CA LYS A 145 21.51 5.40 -11.52
C LYS A 145 21.23 6.34 -10.34
N LEU A 146 19.96 6.54 -9.98
CA LEU A 146 19.58 7.37 -8.84
C LEU A 146 19.98 6.74 -7.50
N ARG A 147 19.92 5.41 -7.40
CA ARG A 147 20.43 4.68 -6.25
C ARG A 147 21.94 4.81 -6.12
N ASP A 148 22.68 4.65 -7.21
CA ASP A 148 24.15 4.75 -7.22
C ASP A 148 24.62 6.18 -6.92
N GLU A 149 23.80 7.20 -7.22
CA GLU A 149 24.01 8.59 -6.81
C GLU A 149 23.59 8.87 -5.34
N GLY A 150 23.05 7.88 -4.63
CA GLY A 150 22.61 8.02 -3.25
C GLY A 150 21.29 8.77 -3.05
N LYS A 151 20.50 9.00 -4.11
CA LYS A 151 19.19 9.69 -4.03
C LYS A 151 18.05 8.78 -3.54
N THR A 152 18.24 7.48 -3.64
CA THR A 152 17.38 6.46 -3.02
C THR A 152 18.23 5.29 -2.57
N ARG A 153 17.78 4.54 -1.55
CA ARG A 153 18.49 3.35 -1.08
C ARG A 153 18.01 2.09 -1.79
N TYR A 154 16.70 1.97 -1.97
CA TYR A 154 16.03 0.78 -2.51
C TYR A 154 15.02 1.15 -3.58
N LEU A 155 14.79 0.19 -4.48
CA LEU A 155 13.90 0.35 -5.63
C LEU A 155 12.61 -0.44 -5.41
N GLY A 156 11.47 0.18 -5.72
CA GLY A 156 10.17 -0.44 -5.54
C GLY A 156 9.21 -0.18 -6.70
N PHE A 157 8.05 -0.80 -6.62
CA PHE A 157 6.94 -0.50 -7.52
C PHE A 157 5.59 -0.77 -6.86
N THR A 158 4.53 -0.15 -7.38
CA THR A 158 3.15 -0.48 -7.01
C THR A 158 2.66 -1.61 -7.91
N ALA A 159 2.36 -2.76 -7.31
CA ALA A 159 1.89 -3.95 -8.02
C ALA A 159 0.41 -3.82 -8.42
N LYS A 160 0.15 -2.94 -9.38
CA LYS A 160 -1.17 -2.63 -9.94
C LYS A 160 -1.20 -2.97 -11.42
N GLY A 161 -2.18 -3.72 -11.89
CA GLY A 161 -2.36 -4.06 -13.30
C GLY A 161 -2.37 -5.57 -13.56
N ASP A 162 -1.80 -5.98 -14.67
CA ASP A 162 -1.80 -7.36 -15.16
C ASP A 162 -0.96 -8.29 -14.28
N THR A 163 -1.53 -9.41 -13.86
CA THR A 163 -0.90 -10.34 -12.92
C THR A 163 0.40 -10.94 -13.48
N ASP A 164 0.48 -11.26 -14.79
CA ASP A 164 1.72 -11.79 -15.39
C ASP A 164 2.84 -10.75 -15.38
N ALA A 165 2.51 -9.49 -15.68
CA ALA A 165 3.45 -8.39 -15.60
C ALA A 165 3.97 -8.17 -14.17
N LEU A 166 3.09 -8.27 -13.15
CA LEU A 166 3.48 -8.15 -11.75
C LEU A 166 4.45 -9.25 -11.33
N HIS A 167 4.16 -10.50 -11.67
CA HIS A 167 5.04 -11.64 -11.40
C HIS A 167 6.40 -11.45 -12.07
N LYS A 168 6.40 -11.09 -13.37
CA LYS A 168 7.64 -10.84 -14.12
C LYS A 168 8.53 -9.79 -13.44
N LEU A 169 7.97 -8.72 -12.88
CA LEU A 169 8.76 -7.71 -12.17
C LEU A 169 9.30 -8.22 -10.82
N ILE A 170 8.51 -8.96 -10.05
CA ILE A 170 9.00 -9.57 -8.80
C ILE A 170 10.14 -10.55 -9.08
N GLU A 171 9.98 -11.40 -10.09
CA GLU A 171 10.94 -12.45 -10.44
C GLU A 171 12.21 -11.92 -11.13
N SER A 172 12.17 -10.69 -11.66
CA SER A 172 13.32 -10.06 -12.33
C SER A 172 14.52 -9.82 -11.40
N GLY A 173 14.30 -9.78 -10.08
CA GLY A 173 15.34 -9.47 -9.11
C GLY A 173 15.75 -7.98 -9.07
N CYS A 174 15.12 -7.12 -9.88
CA CYS A 174 15.47 -5.69 -9.99
C CYS A 174 14.89 -4.83 -8.88
N PHE A 175 13.82 -5.28 -8.21
CA PHE A 175 13.12 -4.52 -7.19
C PHE A 175 13.34 -5.11 -5.80
N ASP A 176 13.47 -4.21 -4.81
CA ASP A 176 13.67 -4.55 -3.41
C ASP A 176 12.37 -4.52 -2.62
N GLY A 177 11.36 -3.78 -3.11
CA GLY A 177 10.05 -3.65 -2.48
C GLY A 177 8.90 -3.57 -3.47
N ALA A 178 7.71 -4.00 -3.04
CA ALA A 178 6.48 -3.89 -3.82
C ALA A 178 5.27 -3.55 -2.93
N GLN A 179 4.45 -2.60 -3.37
CA GLN A 179 3.11 -2.37 -2.80
C GLN A 179 2.15 -3.37 -3.43
N ILE A 180 1.64 -4.31 -2.65
CA ILE A 180 0.80 -5.42 -3.11
C ILE A 180 -0.61 -5.27 -2.56
N PHE A 181 -1.62 -5.32 -3.42
CA PHE A 181 -3.03 -5.28 -3.02
C PHE A 181 -3.40 -6.56 -2.28
N TYR A 182 -3.76 -6.41 -1.00
CA TYR A 182 -4.13 -7.53 -0.16
C TYR A 182 -5.13 -7.12 0.92
N ASN A 183 -6.28 -7.74 0.93
CA ASN A 183 -7.30 -7.54 1.97
C ASN A 183 -8.29 -8.71 1.99
N ILE A 184 -9.19 -8.68 2.97
CA ILE A 184 -10.18 -9.74 3.22
C ILE A 184 -11.18 -9.95 2.04
N LEU A 185 -11.36 -8.95 1.13
CA LEU A 185 -12.20 -9.05 -0.06
C LEU A 185 -11.40 -9.50 -1.30
N ALA A 186 -10.08 -9.28 -1.31
CA ALA A 186 -9.16 -9.64 -2.38
C ALA A 186 -7.96 -10.41 -1.80
N PRO A 187 -8.15 -11.69 -1.40
CA PRO A 187 -7.15 -12.46 -0.68
C PRO A 187 -6.11 -13.14 -1.58
N SER A 188 -6.28 -13.11 -2.89
CA SER A 188 -5.53 -13.92 -3.84
C SER A 188 -4.02 -13.64 -3.90
N ALA A 189 -3.57 -12.48 -3.40
CA ALA A 189 -2.13 -12.21 -3.28
C ALA A 189 -1.46 -13.07 -2.19
N GLY A 190 -2.20 -13.51 -1.17
CA GLY A 190 -1.68 -14.33 -0.07
C GLY A 190 -2.10 -15.80 -0.10
N GLU A 191 -3.19 -16.13 -0.80
CA GLU A 191 -3.74 -17.48 -0.83
C GLU A 191 -4.44 -17.79 -2.15
N ALA A 192 -4.62 -19.07 -2.45
CA ALA A 192 -5.41 -19.49 -3.59
C ALA A 192 -6.91 -19.17 -3.36
N ILE A 193 -7.56 -18.72 -4.41
CA ILE A 193 -9.01 -18.44 -4.43
C ILE A 193 -9.73 -19.48 -5.30
N PRO A 194 -11.01 -19.79 -5.02
CA PRO A 194 -11.79 -20.68 -5.86
C PRO A 194 -12.13 -20.04 -7.21
N ASP A 195 -12.39 -20.86 -8.21
CA ASP A 195 -12.88 -20.41 -9.52
C ASP A 195 -14.16 -19.57 -9.35
N GLY A 196 -14.28 -18.51 -10.15
CA GLY A 196 -15.40 -17.59 -10.06
C GLY A 196 -15.36 -16.62 -8.88
N TYR A 197 -14.28 -16.58 -8.10
CA TYR A 197 -14.14 -15.58 -7.04
C TYR A 197 -14.16 -14.16 -7.61
N PRO A 198 -14.96 -13.25 -7.05
CA PRO A 198 -15.24 -11.94 -7.68
C PRO A 198 -14.16 -10.88 -7.40
N ALA A 199 -12.89 -11.26 -7.47
CA ALA A 199 -11.74 -10.36 -7.33
C ALA A 199 -10.65 -10.78 -8.31
N GLN A 200 -9.69 -9.86 -8.56
CA GLN A 200 -8.52 -10.19 -9.37
C GLN A 200 -7.73 -11.33 -8.71
N ASP A 201 -7.32 -12.31 -9.49
CA ASP A 201 -6.39 -13.35 -9.03
C ASP A 201 -4.94 -12.87 -9.18
N TYR A 202 -4.31 -12.53 -8.06
CA TYR A 202 -2.88 -12.17 -7.99
C TYR A 202 -1.97 -13.40 -7.91
N ARG A 203 -2.52 -14.62 -7.92
CA ARG A 203 -1.76 -15.89 -7.90
C ARG A 203 -0.68 -15.93 -6.84
N GLN A 204 -1.07 -15.58 -5.60
CA GLN A 204 -0.20 -15.61 -4.42
C GLN A 204 1.06 -14.74 -4.55
N LEU A 205 0.95 -13.55 -5.12
CA LEU A 205 2.06 -12.62 -5.40
C LEU A 205 2.87 -12.28 -4.14
N LEU A 206 2.26 -12.24 -2.93
CA LEU A 206 2.98 -12.06 -1.66
C LEU A 206 3.96 -13.20 -1.39
N ASN A 207 3.56 -14.45 -1.63
CA ASN A 207 4.41 -15.61 -1.43
C ASN A 207 5.54 -15.65 -2.47
N VAL A 208 5.29 -15.14 -3.68
CA VAL A 208 6.33 -14.98 -4.71
C VAL A 208 7.32 -13.91 -4.30
N ALA A 209 6.85 -12.75 -3.83
CA ALA A 209 7.70 -11.67 -3.33
C ALA A 209 8.61 -12.14 -2.18
N GLU A 210 8.07 -12.88 -1.20
CA GLU A 210 8.84 -13.45 -0.10
C GLU A 210 9.96 -14.37 -0.61
N ARG A 211 9.65 -15.30 -1.53
CA ARG A 211 10.66 -16.23 -2.09
C ARG A 211 11.78 -15.51 -2.84
N HIS A 212 11.48 -14.36 -3.46
CA HIS A 212 12.46 -13.56 -4.19
C HIS A 212 13.13 -12.48 -3.31
N GLY A 213 12.84 -12.47 -2.00
CA GLY A 213 13.40 -11.50 -1.06
C GLY A 213 12.94 -10.06 -1.30
N VAL A 214 11.77 -9.88 -1.94
CA VAL A 214 11.16 -8.56 -2.16
C VAL A 214 10.30 -8.22 -0.96
N GLY A 215 10.57 -7.07 -0.31
CA GLY A 215 9.78 -6.57 0.81
C GLY A 215 8.38 -6.18 0.36
N SER A 216 7.35 -6.67 1.05
CA SER A 216 5.96 -6.43 0.68
C SER A 216 5.30 -5.39 1.58
N ILE A 217 4.65 -4.41 0.95
CA ILE A 217 3.78 -3.44 1.61
C ILE A 217 2.35 -3.78 1.23
N GLY A 218 1.57 -4.28 2.19
CA GLY A 218 0.15 -4.55 1.95
C GLY A 218 -0.62 -3.25 1.81
N VAL A 219 -1.15 -2.98 0.62
CA VAL A 219 -1.97 -1.79 0.34
C VAL A 219 -3.43 -2.16 0.13
N ARG A 220 -4.31 -1.17 0.25
CA ARG A 220 -5.78 -1.36 0.19
C ARG A 220 -6.29 -2.35 1.25
N VAL A 221 -5.63 -2.43 2.39
CA VAL A 221 -5.99 -3.32 3.51
C VAL A 221 -7.44 -3.10 3.98
N LEU A 222 -7.93 -1.86 3.91
CA LEU A 222 -9.33 -1.52 4.18
C LEU A 222 -10.21 -1.44 2.90
N ALA A 223 -9.76 -2.01 1.77
CA ALA A 223 -10.45 -1.98 0.48
C ALA A 223 -10.92 -0.57 0.10
N GLY A 224 -10.03 0.42 0.25
CA GLY A 224 -10.38 1.83 0.00
C GLY A 224 -11.33 2.46 1.03
N GLY A 225 -11.62 1.78 2.13
CA GLY A 225 -12.53 2.19 3.20
C GLY A 225 -13.83 1.39 3.26
N SER A 226 -14.16 0.56 2.26
CA SER A 226 -15.38 -0.26 2.25
C SER A 226 -15.45 -1.23 3.43
N LEU A 227 -14.28 -1.70 3.91
CA LEU A 227 -14.17 -2.57 5.09
C LEU A 227 -14.45 -1.86 6.43
N SER A 228 -14.82 -0.56 6.41
CA SER A 228 -15.50 0.07 7.55
C SER A 228 -16.96 -0.38 7.68
N GLY A 229 -17.54 -0.97 6.63
CA GLY A 229 -18.94 -1.34 6.54
C GLY A 229 -19.87 -0.14 6.31
N SER A 230 -19.33 1.00 5.85
CA SER A 230 -20.06 2.23 5.56
C SER A 230 -19.74 2.78 4.18
N GLU A 231 -20.77 3.23 3.48
CA GLU A 231 -20.58 3.98 2.23
C GLU A 231 -20.16 5.44 2.48
N ARG A 232 -20.42 5.96 3.69
CA ARG A 232 -20.03 7.33 4.06
C ARG A 232 -18.55 7.41 4.29
N ARG A 233 -17.91 8.37 3.62
CA ARG A 233 -16.47 8.61 3.72
C ARG A 233 -16.21 9.86 4.55
N HIS A 234 -15.07 9.90 5.22
CA HIS A 234 -14.62 11.10 5.91
C HIS A 234 -14.36 12.23 4.90
N ARG A 235 -14.70 13.48 5.27
CA ARG A 235 -14.59 14.65 4.37
C ARG A 235 -13.19 14.95 3.85
N LEU A 236 -12.14 14.55 4.57
CA LEU A 236 -10.74 14.73 4.16
C LEU A 236 -10.32 13.73 3.09
N GLY A 237 -10.89 12.52 3.10
CA GLY A 237 -10.56 11.47 2.13
C GLY A 237 -11.22 11.69 0.78
N LEU A 238 -10.69 11.02 -0.24
CA LEU A 238 -11.33 10.99 -1.56
C LEU A 238 -12.77 10.51 -1.43
N GLN A 239 -13.71 11.27 -2.00
CA GLN A 239 -15.14 10.95 -1.94
C GLN A 239 -15.52 9.80 -2.89
N THR A 240 -14.78 9.64 -3.98
CA THR A 240 -14.94 8.52 -4.92
C THR A 240 -13.64 7.72 -4.95
N VAL A 241 -13.73 6.44 -4.63
CA VAL A 241 -12.59 5.51 -4.65
C VAL A 241 -12.98 4.30 -5.48
N ALA A 242 -12.23 4.08 -6.55
CA ALA A 242 -12.39 2.87 -7.34
C ALA A 242 -11.98 1.64 -6.51
N PRO A 243 -12.78 0.56 -6.54
CA PRO A 243 -12.34 -0.74 -6.03
C PRO A 243 -11.15 -1.21 -6.87
N ILE A 244 -10.11 -1.71 -6.22
CA ILE A 244 -8.91 -2.24 -6.89
C ILE A 244 -8.76 -3.68 -6.47
N GLY A 245 -8.92 -4.59 -7.43
CA GLY A 245 -8.77 -6.02 -7.22
C GLY A 245 -9.89 -6.68 -6.42
N SER A 246 -10.95 -5.97 -5.97
CA SER A 246 -12.01 -6.55 -5.13
C SER A 246 -13.33 -6.76 -5.87
N SER A 247 -13.98 -5.70 -6.39
CA SER A 247 -15.26 -5.82 -7.07
C SER A 247 -15.44 -4.76 -8.16
N ARG A 248 -16.67 -4.62 -8.68
CA ARG A 248 -17.01 -3.64 -9.72
C ARG A 248 -17.19 -2.23 -9.17
N ASP A 249 -17.70 -2.11 -7.94
CA ASP A 249 -18.03 -0.83 -7.33
C ASP A 249 -17.90 -0.86 -5.81
N TYR A 250 -17.79 0.34 -5.21
CA TYR A 250 -17.59 0.53 -3.79
C TYR A 250 -18.76 0.03 -2.92
N ALA A 251 -20.00 0.20 -3.39
CA ALA A 251 -21.19 -0.25 -2.65
C ALA A 251 -21.25 -1.78 -2.56
N THR A 252 -20.84 -2.48 -3.60
CA THR A 252 -20.70 -3.94 -3.60
C THR A 252 -19.63 -4.37 -2.58
N ASP A 253 -18.50 -3.69 -2.53
CA ASP A 253 -17.48 -3.97 -1.53
C ASP A 253 -17.99 -3.74 -0.10
N VAL A 254 -18.78 -2.69 0.14
CA VAL A 254 -19.42 -2.46 1.45
C VAL A 254 -20.37 -3.58 1.82
N LYS A 255 -21.22 -4.04 0.88
CA LYS A 255 -22.13 -5.17 1.14
C LYS A 255 -21.36 -6.44 1.52
N ARG A 256 -20.29 -6.77 0.80
CA ARG A 256 -19.43 -7.92 1.12
C ARG A 256 -18.70 -7.75 2.45
N ALA A 257 -18.23 -6.53 2.77
CA ALA A 257 -17.65 -6.24 4.07
C ALA A 257 -18.60 -6.52 5.23
N LEU A 258 -19.88 -6.22 5.07
CA LEU A 258 -20.91 -6.48 6.09
C LEU A 258 -21.15 -7.97 6.34
N CYS A 259 -20.82 -8.87 5.40
CA CYS A 259 -20.90 -10.32 5.59
C CYS A 259 -19.93 -10.81 6.69
N PHE A 260 -18.88 -10.05 7.01
CA PHE A 260 -17.94 -10.40 8.09
C PHE A 260 -18.39 -9.94 9.49
N LYS A 261 -19.53 -9.24 9.63
CA LYS A 261 -20.06 -8.86 10.96
C LYS A 261 -20.21 -10.02 11.93
N PRO A 262 -20.65 -11.23 11.53
CA PRO A 262 -20.72 -12.38 12.46
C PRO A 262 -19.37 -12.73 13.10
N VAL A 263 -18.25 -12.59 12.36
CA VAL A 263 -16.90 -12.83 12.89
C VAL A 263 -16.56 -11.82 13.98
N VAL A 264 -16.94 -10.55 13.79
CA VAL A 264 -16.80 -9.52 14.82
C VAL A 264 -17.70 -9.80 16.01
N ALA A 265 -18.97 -10.15 15.78
CA ALA A 265 -19.94 -10.46 16.85
C ALA A 265 -19.52 -11.68 17.68
N ALA A 266 -18.80 -12.64 17.08
CA ALA A 266 -18.21 -13.79 17.80
C ALA A 266 -16.98 -13.40 18.66
N GLY A 267 -16.58 -12.12 18.68
CA GLY A 267 -15.50 -11.63 19.54
C GLY A 267 -14.09 -11.77 18.95
N HIS A 268 -13.96 -12.21 17.68
CA HIS A 268 -12.64 -12.38 17.05
C HIS A 268 -11.92 -11.04 16.76
N ALA A 269 -12.68 -9.96 16.64
CA ALA A 269 -12.15 -8.60 16.40
C ALA A 269 -13.09 -7.55 17.02
N ALA A 270 -12.54 -6.36 17.30
CA ALA A 270 -13.31 -5.25 17.90
C ALA A 270 -14.24 -4.54 16.89
N SER A 271 -13.90 -4.60 15.60
CA SER A 271 -14.64 -3.95 14.52
C SER A 271 -14.24 -4.55 13.18
N LEU A 272 -14.96 -4.21 12.09
CA LEU A 272 -14.57 -4.61 10.73
C LEU A 272 -13.19 -4.07 10.33
N PRO A 273 -12.81 -2.79 10.56
CA PRO A 273 -11.45 -2.33 10.31
C PRO A 273 -10.39 -3.09 11.11
N ASN A 274 -10.67 -3.38 12.41
CA ASN A 274 -9.77 -4.18 13.24
C ASN A 274 -9.59 -5.60 12.66
N LEU A 275 -10.69 -6.23 12.22
CA LEU A 275 -10.67 -7.53 11.57
C LEU A 275 -9.80 -7.50 10.29
N ALA A 276 -10.01 -6.52 9.42
CA ALA A 276 -9.31 -6.39 8.15
C ALA A 276 -7.79 -6.16 8.33
N ILE A 277 -7.40 -5.29 9.25
CA ILE A 277 -5.99 -5.03 9.56
C ILE A 277 -5.32 -6.29 10.10
N ARG A 278 -5.96 -6.96 11.07
CA ARG A 278 -5.43 -8.18 11.68
C ARG A 278 -5.41 -9.36 10.71
N TYR A 279 -6.37 -9.43 9.78
CA TYR A 279 -6.33 -10.38 8.66
C TYR A 279 -5.07 -10.17 7.81
N ALA A 280 -4.78 -8.94 7.41
CA ALA A 280 -3.62 -8.64 6.59
C ALA A 280 -2.31 -9.06 7.27
N ILE A 281 -2.11 -8.69 8.54
CA ILE A 281 -0.89 -9.04 9.29
C ILE A 281 -0.84 -10.52 9.70
N SER A 282 -1.92 -11.29 9.48
CA SER A 282 -1.90 -12.76 9.69
C SER A 282 -1.13 -13.48 8.59
N ASN A 283 -0.86 -12.83 7.45
CA ASN A 283 0.00 -13.40 6.41
C ASN A 283 1.47 -13.13 6.74
N PRO A 284 2.30 -14.17 6.99
CA PRO A 284 3.69 -14.00 7.39
C PRO A 284 4.57 -13.41 6.27
N ALA A 285 4.20 -13.57 4.99
CA ALA A 285 4.91 -13.02 3.85
C ALA A 285 4.79 -11.49 3.74
N LEU A 286 3.88 -10.87 4.53
CA LEU A 286 3.71 -9.44 4.54
C LEU A 286 4.75 -8.78 5.46
N SER A 287 5.53 -7.81 4.93
CA SER A 287 6.51 -7.07 5.72
C SER A 287 5.86 -5.95 6.53
N THR A 288 4.90 -5.24 5.94
CA THR A 288 4.17 -4.13 6.58
C THR A 288 2.81 -3.92 5.94
N THR A 289 1.89 -3.31 6.68
CA THR A 289 0.54 -2.90 6.19
C THR A 289 0.45 -1.39 6.09
N GLU A 290 0.07 -0.87 4.94
CA GLU A 290 -0.14 0.57 4.75
C GLU A 290 -1.62 0.92 4.94
N ILE A 291 -1.87 1.85 5.86
CA ILE A 291 -3.22 2.35 6.15
C ILE A 291 -3.28 3.85 5.85
N GLY A 292 -4.21 4.23 4.97
CA GLY A 292 -4.58 5.63 4.75
C GLY A 292 -5.45 6.13 5.89
N ILE A 293 -5.16 7.32 6.41
CA ILE A 293 -5.68 7.86 7.66
C ILE A 293 -6.38 9.20 7.38
N ALA A 294 -7.58 9.39 7.90
CA ALA A 294 -8.30 10.65 7.87
C ALA A 294 -8.28 11.39 9.21
N THR A 295 -8.26 10.65 10.32
CA THR A 295 -8.29 11.22 11.68
C THR A 295 -7.21 10.61 12.56
N PHE A 296 -6.89 11.33 13.64
CA PHE A 296 -5.96 10.84 14.66
C PHE A 296 -6.49 9.56 15.34
N ASP A 297 -7.79 9.47 15.57
CA ASP A 297 -8.43 8.29 16.16
C ASP A 297 -8.31 7.07 15.26
N GLU A 298 -8.40 7.22 13.93
CA GLU A 298 -8.17 6.13 12.98
C GLU A 298 -6.73 5.62 13.04
N LEU A 299 -5.74 6.51 13.22
CA LEU A 299 -4.35 6.13 13.41
C LEU A 299 -4.17 5.28 14.67
N GLN A 300 -4.76 5.71 15.79
CA GLN A 300 -4.70 4.97 17.05
C GLN A 300 -5.37 3.60 16.92
N GLN A 301 -6.56 3.53 16.32
CA GLN A 301 -7.26 2.27 16.08
C GLN A 301 -6.48 1.31 15.19
N ALA A 302 -5.80 1.82 14.16
CA ALA A 302 -4.94 1.00 13.29
C ALA A 302 -3.73 0.44 14.06
N ALA A 303 -3.08 1.28 14.87
CA ALA A 303 -1.97 0.85 15.71
C ALA A 303 -2.40 -0.18 16.77
N ASP A 304 -3.56 0.02 17.40
CA ASP A 304 -4.13 -0.92 18.35
C ASP A 304 -4.46 -2.28 17.69
N ALA A 305 -4.98 -2.25 16.46
CA ALA A 305 -5.26 -3.46 15.70
C ALA A 305 -3.97 -4.25 15.43
N VAL A 306 -2.91 -3.58 14.97
CA VAL A 306 -1.61 -4.21 14.71
C VAL A 306 -0.98 -4.74 16.01
N ASN A 307 -1.01 -3.97 17.09
CA ASN A 307 -0.45 -4.38 18.38
C ASN A 307 -1.17 -5.57 19.02
N LYS A 308 -2.44 -5.81 18.65
CA LYS A 308 -3.18 -7.02 19.04
C LYS A 308 -2.66 -8.29 18.36
N GLY A 309 -1.90 -8.14 17.31
CA GLY A 309 -1.34 -9.24 16.54
C GLY A 309 -2.33 -9.92 15.59
N PRO A 310 -1.89 -11.00 14.94
CA PRO A 310 -2.66 -11.74 13.95
C PRO A 310 -3.97 -12.31 14.52
N LEU A 311 -4.87 -12.70 13.63
CA LEU A 311 -6.11 -13.38 13.97
C LEU A 311 -5.84 -14.82 14.41
N SER A 312 -6.75 -15.38 15.23
CA SER A 312 -6.74 -16.80 15.57
C SER A 312 -7.06 -17.67 14.34
N LYS A 313 -6.67 -18.94 14.39
CA LYS A 313 -7.02 -19.90 13.33
C LYS A 313 -8.53 -20.02 13.11
N ASP A 314 -9.32 -19.98 14.19
CA ASP A 314 -10.79 -20.05 14.11
C ASP A 314 -11.37 -18.83 13.40
N ALA A 315 -10.82 -17.63 13.67
CA ALA A 315 -11.23 -16.41 12.98
C ALA A 315 -10.89 -16.47 11.48
N LEU A 316 -9.71 -16.97 11.13
CA LEU A 316 -9.30 -17.14 9.74
C LEU A 316 -10.15 -18.17 9.00
N ALA A 317 -10.52 -19.27 9.67
CA ALA A 317 -11.42 -20.27 9.13
C ALA A 317 -12.83 -19.69 8.87
N ALA A 318 -13.40 -18.97 9.84
CA ALA A 318 -14.69 -18.30 9.67
C ALA A 318 -14.69 -17.26 8.52
N ILE A 319 -13.57 -16.55 8.36
CA ILE A 319 -13.39 -15.63 7.20
C ILE A 319 -13.38 -16.42 5.89
N LYS A 320 -12.65 -17.54 5.84
CA LYS A 320 -12.53 -18.36 4.63
C LYS A 320 -13.87 -18.95 4.20
N ASP A 321 -14.70 -19.37 5.15
CA ASP A 321 -16.06 -19.87 4.88
C ASP A 321 -16.92 -18.78 4.19
N ILE A 322 -16.87 -17.55 4.70
CA ILE A 322 -17.58 -16.41 4.11
C ILE A 322 -17.05 -16.10 2.70
N GLN A 323 -15.73 -16.07 2.53
CA GLN A 323 -15.09 -15.83 1.23
C GLN A 323 -15.49 -16.88 0.19
N THR A 324 -15.57 -18.16 0.59
CA THR A 324 -16.02 -19.24 -0.31
C THR A 324 -17.43 -18.98 -0.84
N GLY A 325 -18.30 -18.38 -0.02
CA GLY A 325 -19.66 -18.00 -0.42
C GLY A 325 -19.70 -16.97 -1.55
N PHE A 326 -18.70 -16.09 -1.66
CA PHE A 326 -18.66 -15.07 -2.72
C PHE A 326 -18.47 -15.65 -4.13
N ALA A 327 -17.84 -16.81 -4.26
CA ALA A 327 -17.69 -17.50 -5.54
C ALA A 327 -19.04 -18.09 -6.04
N ALA A 328 -19.96 -18.42 -5.14
CA ALA A 328 -21.25 -18.98 -5.46
C ALA A 328 -22.30 -17.93 -5.88
N GLU A 329 -22.07 -16.63 -5.63
CA GLU A 329 -23.00 -15.56 -6.00
C GLU A 329 -23.04 -15.27 -7.51
N LEU A 330 -22.10 -15.81 -8.29
CA LEU A 330 -21.96 -15.57 -9.74
C LEU A 330 -22.30 -16.80 -10.59
N SER A 331 -22.64 -17.92 -9.96
CA SER A 331 -23.16 -19.13 -10.61
C SER A 331 -24.71 -19.15 -10.55
#